data_9fc738437f3118990c97fcb4adf6cfad
#
_entry.id   9fc738437f3118990c97fcb4adf6cfad
#
_cell.length_a   1.000
_cell.length_b   1.000
_cell.length_c   1.000
_cell.angle_alpha   90.00
_cell.angle_beta   90.00
_cell.angle_gamma   90.00
#
_symmetry.space_group_name_H-M   'P 1'
#
loop_
_entity.id
_entity.type
_entity.pdbx_description
1 polymer ?
#
loop_
_entity_poly.entity_id
_entity_poly.type
_entity_poly.pdbx_seq_one_letter_code
_entity_poly.pdbx_strand_id
1 'polypeptide(L)'
;MKLTFIGAAHEVTGSCHFLQVAGKNILVDCGMEQGPDLYENPGLPIPENEVDYVLLTHAHIDHSGMLPKLVKNGFKGQIFATYATADLCNIMLRDSAHIQEFEAEWRNRKGRRAGKPVYEPIYTMEDAINAIGLLVPCEYGQRIRICDGVEIRFTDVGHLLGSASIEVWLTEGDVSKKIVFSGDVGNLDQPIIKDPTYTATADYVVVESTYGNRVHSTEKIDYVGDFTQILKETFDRGGNVVIPSFAVGRTQELLYFIREIKEKNMLPEYANFEVYLDSPLAIEATKVFSKNKMECFDEDAMKLVNAGINPLVFPGLKIMTTSDDSKMINFIEKPKVIISASGMCDAGRIRHHLKHNLWREECTILFVGYQAVGTLGRRLIEGEKNVKLFGEPIEVRAHIESLHGVSGHADMNGLLKWIEGFQTPLQHVFVVHGEDTVTEEFAQTVEEKFGYPAFAPYPQGCVDLATGEIEKEGVRIPIKAKKASQKRDDAAFERLLAAAKRLLDIVYKNEGLANKEKAKFESQIQNLADKWDRLE
;
A
#
# COMPACT_ATOMS: atom_id res chain seq x y z
N MET A 1 20.38 24.41 -10.75
CA MET A 1 19.31 23.37 -10.72
C MET A 1 19.43 22.55 -9.45
N LYS A 2 18.31 22.37 -8.69
CA LYS A 2 18.34 21.72 -7.38
C LYS A 2 17.31 20.61 -7.25
N LEU A 3 17.67 19.54 -6.53
CA LEU A 3 16.76 18.48 -6.14
C LEU A 3 16.65 18.46 -4.61
N THR A 4 15.41 18.50 -4.08
CA THR A 4 15.13 18.37 -2.65
C THR A 4 14.21 17.17 -2.42
N PHE A 5 14.57 16.30 -1.48
CA PHE A 5 13.78 15.13 -1.11
C PHE A 5 12.76 15.53 -0.03
N ILE A 6 11.48 15.39 -0.35
CA ILE A 6 10.40 15.82 0.54
C ILE A 6 9.81 14.65 1.31
N GLY A 7 9.47 13.56 0.61
CA GLY A 7 8.85 12.38 1.20
C GLY A 7 9.47 11.08 0.68
N ALA A 8 9.06 9.95 1.25
CA ALA A 8 9.68 8.63 1.08
C ALA A 8 11.21 8.64 1.32
N ALA A 9 11.67 9.49 2.22
CA ALA A 9 13.05 9.64 2.63
C ALA A 9 13.23 8.92 3.97
N HIS A 10 13.87 7.74 3.98
CA HIS A 10 13.91 6.77 5.10
C HIS A 10 12.52 6.22 5.51
N GLU A 11 11.56 6.30 4.61
CA GLU A 11 10.19 5.81 4.77
C GLU A 11 9.70 5.20 3.45
N VAL A 12 8.76 4.24 3.54
CA VAL A 12 8.27 3.50 2.36
C VAL A 12 7.13 4.23 1.64
N THR A 13 6.51 5.27 2.25
CA THR A 13 5.33 5.92 1.68
C THR A 13 5.50 7.43 1.57
N GLY A 14 4.61 8.08 0.82
CA GLY A 14 4.60 9.54 0.69
C GLY A 14 5.61 10.07 -0.31
N SER A 15 5.92 9.33 -1.39
CA SER A 15 6.90 9.73 -2.41
C SER A 15 6.63 11.14 -2.93
N CYS A 16 7.63 12.01 -2.77
CA CYS A 16 7.57 13.39 -3.25
C CYS A 16 8.97 13.97 -3.34
N HIS A 17 9.39 14.37 -4.54
CA HIS A 17 10.69 14.99 -4.78
C HIS A 17 10.49 16.33 -5.46
N PHE A 18 11.21 17.35 -5.02
CA PHE A 18 11.08 18.72 -5.49
C PHE A 18 12.29 19.12 -6.32
N LEU A 19 12.07 19.38 -7.61
CA LEU A 19 13.09 19.74 -8.60
C LEU A 19 12.91 21.21 -9.00
N GLN A 20 13.98 22.00 -8.89
CA GLN A 20 14.04 23.40 -9.33
C GLN A 20 15.04 23.53 -10.48
N VAL A 21 14.57 24.00 -11.63
CA VAL A 21 15.38 24.16 -12.84
C VAL A 21 14.79 25.16 -13.78
N ALA A 22 15.62 26.00 -14.42
CA ALA A 22 15.20 27.01 -15.41
C ALA A 22 14.06 27.92 -14.91
N GLY A 23 14.05 28.25 -13.63
CA GLY A 23 13.01 29.05 -12.99
C GLY A 23 11.67 28.33 -12.82
N LYS A 24 11.62 27.00 -12.95
CA LYS A 24 10.44 26.16 -12.78
C LYS A 24 10.53 25.30 -11.52
N ASN A 25 9.40 25.11 -10.88
CA ASN A 25 9.19 24.27 -9.71
C ASN A 25 8.41 23.02 -10.12
N ILE A 26 9.06 21.85 -10.04
CA ILE A 26 8.52 20.58 -10.54
C ILE A 26 8.48 19.58 -9.38
N LEU A 27 7.37 18.89 -9.20
CA LEU A 27 7.31 17.73 -8.31
C LEU A 27 7.45 16.44 -9.12
N VAL A 28 8.18 15.48 -8.58
CA VAL A 28 8.13 14.10 -9.03
C VAL A 28 7.44 13.32 -7.92
N ASP A 29 6.27 12.81 -8.25
CA ASP A 29 5.25 12.28 -7.34
C ASP A 29 4.70 13.32 -6.34
N CYS A 30 3.55 13.00 -5.77
CA CYS A 30 2.88 13.76 -4.72
C CYS A 30 2.05 12.78 -3.88
N GLY A 31 2.76 11.97 -3.11
CA GLY A 31 2.25 10.81 -2.42
C GLY A 31 1.64 11.12 -1.06
N MET A 32 0.76 10.22 -0.62
CA MET A 32 0.19 10.25 0.73
C MET A 32 1.00 9.36 1.64
N GLU A 33 1.45 9.91 2.77
CA GLU A 33 2.07 9.14 3.84
C GLU A 33 1.05 8.17 4.47
N GLN A 34 1.47 6.93 4.69
CA GLN A 34 0.67 5.86 5.29
C GLN A 34 1.45 5.22 6.43
N GLY A 35 0.95 5.41 7.65
CA GLY A 35 1.62 4.92 8.84
C GLY A 35 2.18 6.04 9.73
N PRO A 36 3.01 5.72 10.71
CA PRO A 36 3.69 6.70 11.54
C PRO A 36 5.00 7.15 10.86
N ASP A 37 5.16 8.45 10.71
CA ASP A 37 6.42 9.03 10.24
C ASP A 37 7.52 8.84 11.29
N LEU A 38 8.73 8.53 10.84
CA LEU A 38 9.91 8.35 11.70
C LEU A 38 10.62 9.68 11.99
N TYR A 39 10.66 10.58 11.00
CA TYR A 39 11.35 11.86 11.07
C TYR A 39 10.40 13.04 10.84
N GLU A 40 10.75 14.20 11.41
CA GLU A 40 9.99 15.43 11.15
C GLU A 40 10.14 15.83 9.68
N ASN A 41 8.99 16.00 9.01
CA ASN A 41 8.93 16.46 7.62
C ASN A 41 8.16 17.79 7.56
N PRO A 42 8.84 18.93 7.32
CA PRO A 42 8.18 20.22 7.19
C PRO A 42 7.37 20.38 5.88
N GLY A 43 7.42 19.42 4.98
CA GLY A 43 6.70 19.43 3.70
C GLY A 43 7.39 20.27 2.62
N LEU A 44 6.61 20.77 1.66
CA LEU A 44 7.14 21.56 0.55
C LEU A 44 7.78 22.86 1.03
N PRO A 45 8.96 23.24 0.50
CA PRO A 45 9.63 24.49 0.89
C PRO A 45 9.02 25.75 0.24
N ILE A 46 8.02 25.58 -0.61
CA ILE A 46 7.28 26.65 -1.30
C ILE A 46 5.77 26.42 -1.14
N PRO A 47 4.95 27.46 -1.31
CA PRO A 47 3.51 27.30 -1.43
C PRO A 47 3.12 26.44 -2.65
N GLU A 48 2.08 25.63 -2.53
CA GLU A 48 1.64 24.70 -3.57
C GLU A 48 1.20 25.39 -4.87
N ASN A 49 0.74 26.63 -4.80
CA ASN A 49 0.38 27.43 -5.98
C ASN A 49 1.59 27.94 -6.77
N GLU A 50 2.82 27.79 -6.27
CA GLU A 50 4.06 28.09 -6.97
C GLU A 50 4.66 26.87 -7.69
N VAL A 51 4.06 25.69 -7.54
CA VAL A 51 4.43 24.49 -8.31
C VAL A 51 3.93 24.65 -9.75
N ASP A 52 4.83 24.46 -10.75
CA ASP A 52 4.50 24.60 -12.16
C ASP A 52 4.01 23.27 -12.77
N TYR A 53 4.65 22.14 -12.41
CA TYR A 53 4.38 20.82 -12.99
C TYR A 53 4.50 19.72 -11.95
N VAL A 54 3.78 18.62 -12.20
CA VAL A 54 3.97 17.35 -11.50
C VAL A 54 4.26 16.26 -12.53
N LEU A 55 5.25 15.42 -12.25
CA LEU A 55 5.59 14.22 -13.01
C LEU A 55 5.23 13.03 -12.15
N LEU A 56 4.31 12.18 -12.59
CA LEU A 56 3.78 11.09 -11.79
C LEU A 56 4.30 9.75 -12.31
N THR A 57 4.99 9.00 -11.47
CA THR A 57 5.57 7.69 -11.81
C THR A 57 4.51 6.63 -11.99
N HIS A 58 3.57 6.53 -11.06
CA HIS A 58 2.45 5.58 -11.11
C HIS A 58 1.30 5.99 -10.18
N ALA A 59 0.21 5.21 -10.18
CA ALA A 59 -1.04 5.61 -9.59
C ALA A 59 -1.23 5.21 -8.11
N HIS A 60 -0.31 4.47 -7.46
CA HIS A 60 -0.46 4.13 -6.05
C HIS A 60 -0.63 5.40 -5.18
N ILE A 61 -1.39 5.28 -4.10
CA ILE A 61 -1.77 6.43 -3.25
C ILE A 61 -0.57 7.07 -2.56
N ASP A 62 0.46 6.31 -2.26
CA ASP A 62 1.73 6.80 -1.72
C ASP A 62 2.61 7.53 -2.74
N HIS A 63 2.19 7.57 -4.02
CA HIS A 63 2.80 8.39 -5.09
C HIS A 63 1.87 9.47 -5.64
N SER A 64 0.55 9.26 -5.59
CA SER A 64 -0.45 10.15 -6.21
C SER A 64 -1.43 10.79 -5.22
N GLY A 65 -1.52 10.24 -4.01
CA GLY A 65 -2.64 10.48 -3.10
C GLY A 65 -2.79 11.90 -2.56
N MET A 66 -1.76 12.75 -2.68
CA MET A 66 -1.83 14.15 -2.27
C MET A 66 -2.07 15.12 -3.42
N LEU A 67 -2.18 14.65 -4.66
CA LEU A 67 -2.52 15.50 -5.82
C LEU A 67 -3.81 16.31 -5.59
N PRO A 68 -4.91 15.75 -5.05
CA PRO A 68 -6.11 16.54 -4.78
C PRO A 68 -5.88 17.65 -3.75
N LYS A 69 -5.06 17.40 -2.72
CA LYS A 69 -4.70 18.44 -1.73
C LYS A 69 -3.84 19.52 -2.35
N LEU A 70 -2.88 19.17 -3.20
CA LEU A 70 -2.06 20.11 -3.93
C LEU A 70 -2.94 21.08 -4.74
N VAL A 71 -3.96 20.56 -5.44
CA VAL A 71 -4.93 21.37 -6.21
C VAL A 71 -5.81 22.21 -5.29
N LYS A 72 -6.33 21.65 -4.20
CA LYS A 72 -7.09 22.38 -3.17
C LYS A 72 -6.31 23.59 -2.65
N ASN A 73 -4.99 23.48 -2.53
CA ASN A 73 -4.09 24.53 -2.03
C ASN A 73 -3.60 25.49 -3.14
N GLY A 74 -4.14 25.37 -4.36
CA GLY A 74 -3.98 26.36 -5.41
C GLY A 74 -3.10 25.97 -6.59
N PHE A 75 -2.58 24.74 -6.67
CA PHE A 75 -1.90 24.25 -7.85
C PHE A 75 -2.83 24.26 -9.07
N LYS A 76 -2.32 24.76 -10.20
CA LYS A 76 -3.04 24.88 -11.48
C LYS A 76 -2.22 24.41 -12.68
N GLY A 77 -1.04 23.85 -12.42
CA GLY A 77 -0.14 23.34 -13.46
C GLY A 77 -0.64 22.03 -14.06
N GLN A 78 0.20 21.41 -14.86
CA GLN A 78 -0.08 20.12 -15.51
C GLN A 78 0.54 18.96 -14.73
N ILE A 79 -0.15 17.82 -14.73
CA ILE A 79 0.31 16.57 -14.11
C ILE A 79 0.56 15.58 -15.25
N PHE A 80 1.82 15.34 -15.58
CA PHE A 80 2.21 14.39 -16.63
C PHE A 80 2.28 12.98 -16.07
N ALA A 81 1.63 12.03 -16.75
CA ALA A 81 1.60 10.61 -16.39
C ALA A 81 1.39 9.77 -17.65
N THR A 82 1.65 8.46 -17.59
CA THR A 82 1.26 7.55 -18.67
C THR A 82 -0.26 7.46 -18.80
N TYR A 83 -0.76 7.03 -19.97
CA TYR A 83 -2.21 6.86 -20.18
C TYR A 83 -2.84 5.96 -19.11
N ALA A 84 -2.22 4.81 -18.84
CA ALA A 84 -2.76 3.87 -17.87
C ALA A 84 -2.69 4.40 -16.42
N THR A 85 -1.62 5.10 -16.05
CA THR A 85 -1.52 5.80 -14.75
C THR A 85 -2.61 6.86 -14.61
N ALA A 86 -2.87 7.67 -15.64
CA ALA A 86 -3.94 8.67 -15.62
C ALA A 86 -5.33 8.03 -15.44
N ASP A 87 -5.59 6.92 -16.16
CA ASP A 87 -6.84 6.17 -16.03
C ASP A 87 -7.00 5.55 -14.61
N LEU A 88 -5.92 5.00 -14.03
CA LEU A 88 -5.95 4.46 -12.66
C LEU A 88 -6.14 5.59 -11.62
N CYS A 89 -5.46 6.73 -11.77
CA CYS A 89 -5.65 7.89 -10.89
C CYS A 89 -7.10 8.37 -10.89
N ASN A 90 -7.77 8.33 -12.03
CA ASN A 90 -9.19 8.71 -12.11
C ASN A 90 -10.09 7.88 -11.17
N ILE A 91 -9.82 6.60 -11.02
CA ILE A 91 -10.60 5.74 -10.11
C ILE A 91 -10.06 5.77 -8.67
N MET A 92 -8.74 5.77 -8.49
CA MET A 92 -8.12 5.67 -7.17
C MET A 92 -8.25 6.95 -6.34
N LEU A 93 -8.05 8.13 -6.94
CA LEU A 93 -8.19 9.41 -6.22
C LEU A 93 -9.63 9.68 -5.82
N ARG A 94 -10.60 9.28 -6.64
CA ARG A 94 -12.03 9.36 -6.29
C ARG A 94 -12.41 8.41 -5.17
N ASP A 95 -11.90 7.17 -5.19
CA ASP A 95 -12.12 6.21 -4.10
C ASP A 95 -11.51 6.70 -2.79
N SER A 96 -10.28 7.23 -2.84
CA SER A 96 -9.60 7.83 -1.68
C SER A 96 -10.37 9.03 -1.11
N ALA A 97 -10.87 9.93 -1.96
CA ALA A 97 -11.70 11.05 -1.51
C ALA A 97 -12.99 10.57 -0.83
N HIS A 98 -13.67 9.59 -1.43
CA HIS A 98 -14.89 9.00 -0.85
C HIS A 98 -14.64 8.38 0.53
N ILE A 99 -13.53 7.64 0.69
CA ILE A 99 -13.15 7.07 1.99
C ILE A 99 -12.91 8.16 3.03
N GLN A 100 -12.21 9.24 2.69
CA GLN A 100 -11.91 10.35 3.60
C GLN A 100 -13.16 11.12 4.00
N GLU A 101 -14.07 11.40 3.05
CA GLU A 101 -15.35 12.06 3.34
C GLU A 101 -16.22 11.19 4.25
N PHE A 102 -16.30 9.89 3.97
CA PHE A 102 -17.05 8.93 4.80
C PHE A 102 -16.47 8.83 6.23
N GLU A 103 -15.14 8.79 6.37
CA GLU A 103 -14.48 8.82 7.67
C GLU A 103 -14.75 10.11 8.43
N ALA A 104 -14.70 11.27 7.75
CA ALA A 104 -14.99 12.56 8.34
C ALA A 104 -16.43 12.62 8.85
N GLU A 105 -17.39 12.19 8.07
CA GLU A 105 -18.80 12.10 8.49
C GLU A 105 -18.99 11.18 9.71
N TRP A 106 -18.33 10.01 9.70
CA TRP A 106 -18.44 9.06 10.81
C TRP A 106 -17.82 9.62 12.10
N ARG A 107 -16.62 10.24 12.00
CA ARG A 107 -15.95 10.92 13.13
C ARG A 107 -16.81 12.07 13.66
N ASN A 108 -17.41 12.86 12.77
CA ASN A 108 -18.28 13.98 13.12
C ASN A 108 -19.58 13.54 13.80
N ARG A 109 -20.23 12.45 13.34
CA ARG A 109 -21.39 11.85 14.03
C ARG A 109 -21.07 11.45 15.46
N LYS A 110 -19.91 10.83 15.71
CA LYS A 110 -19.46 10.47 17.06
C LYS A 110 -19.01 11.69 17.85
N GLY A 111 -18.27 12.60 17.25
CA GLY A 111 -17.70 13.80 17.86
C GLY A 111 -18.76 14.80 18.33
N ARG A 112 -19.85 14.97 17.56
CA ARG A 112 -20.95 15.89 17.88
C ARG A 112 -21.55 15.64 19.26
N ARG A 113 -21.72 14.38 19.63
CA ARG A 113 -22.22 13.97 20.97
C ARG A 113 -21.22 14.24 22.11
N ALA A 114 -19.95 14.39 21.77
CA ALA A 114 -18.86 14.63 22.72
C ALA A 114 -18.35 16.09 22.68
N GLY A 115 -19.04 17.00 21.99
CA GLY A 115 -18.64 18.41 21.86
C GLY A 115 -17.29 18.63 21.17
N LYS A 116 -16.83 17.68 20.35
CA LYS A 116 -15.55 17.79 19.62
C LYS A 116 -15.71 18.72 18.40
N PRO A 117 -14.62 19.43 17.99
CA PRO A 117 -14.63 20.22 16.76
C PRO A 117 -14.90 19.34 15.55
N VAL A 118 -15.41 19.96 14.48
CA VAL A 118 -15.66 19.28 13.21
C VAL A 118 -14.33 18.83 12.62
N TYR A 119 -14.26 17.59 12.21
CA TYR A 119 -13.13 17.00 11.47
C TYR A 119 -13.41 17.18 9.97
N GLU A 120 -12.48 17.80 9.27
CA GLU A 120 -12.54 17.94 7.81
C GLU A 120 -11.68 16.89 7.12
N PRO A 121 -12.10 16.36 5.95
CA PRO A 121 -11.26 15.48 5.15
C PRO A 121 -10.05 16.27 4.63
N ILE A 122 -8.96 15.59 4.35
CA ILE A 122 -7.74 16.19 3.78
C ILE A 122 -8.09 16.89 2.46
N TYR A 123 -8.92 16.21 1.63
CA TYR A 123 -9.52 16.75 0.42
C TYR A 123 -10.88 16.09 0.16
N THR A 124 -11.65 16.67 -0.73
CA THR A 124 -13.01 16.24 -1.09
C THR A 124 -13.04 15.55 -2.46
N MET A 125 -14.19 15.00 -2.81
CA MET A 125 -14.44 14.46 -4.16
C MET A 125 -14.27 15.53 -5.25
N GLU A 126 -14.66 16.78 -4.98
CA GLU A 126 -14.46 17.89 -5.91
C GLU A 126 -12.97 18.18 -6.15
N ASP A 127 -12.16 18.19 -5.09
CA ASP A 127 -10.71 18.37 -5.20
C ASP A 127 -10.07 17.24 -6.02
N ALA A 128 -10.52 15.99 -5.84
CA ALA A 128 -10.06 14.85 -6.62
C ALA A 128 -10.42 14.98 -8.12
N ILE A 129 -11.65 15.39 -8.44
CA ILE A 129 -12.08 15.61 -9.83
C ILE A 129 -11.27 16.74 -10.47
N ASN A 130 -11.01 17.82 -9.74
CA ASN A 130 -10.21 18.94 -10.22
C ASN A 130 -8.76 18.49 -10.51
N ALA A 131 -8.15 17.68 -9.64
CA ALA A 131 -6.81 17.13 -9.86
C ALA A 131 -6.75 16.21 -11.09
N ILE A 132 -7.74 15.33 -11.26
CA ILE A 132 -7.88 14.45 -12.42
C ILE A 132 -7.96 15.29 -13.73
N GLY A 133 -8.64 16.44 -13.70
CA GLY A 133 -8.74 17.35 -14.83
C GLY A 133 -7.41 18.00 -15.28
N LEU A 134 -6.36 17.95 -14.44
CA LEU A 134 -5.03 18.47 -14.76
C LEU A 134 -4.07 17.40 -15.30
N LEU A 135 -4.48 16.12 -15.34
CA LEU A 135 -3.67 15.03 -15.89
C LEU A 135 -3.47 15.19 -17.38
N VAL A 136 -2.23 15.06 -17.82
CA VAL A 136 -1.80 15.06 -19.23
C VAL A 136 -1.23 13.67 -19.54
N PRO A 137 -2.01 12.80 -20.20
CA PRO A 137 -1.55 11.44 -20.53
C PRO A 137 -0.44 11.46 -21.58
N CYS A 138 0.61 10.67 -21.36
CA CYS A 138 1.80 10.56 -22.19
C CYS A 138 2.02 9.12 -22.65
N GLU A 139 2.61 8.93 -23.82
CA GLU A 139 3.04 7.63 -24.33
C GLU A 139 4.40 7.24 -23.74
N TYR A 140 4.61 5.96 -23.53
CA TYR A 140 5.94 5.44 -23.20
C TYR A 140 6.94 5.70 -24.33
N GLY A 141 8.18 5.96 -23.96
CA GLY A 141 9.29 6.15 -24.88
C GLY A 141 9.30 7.50 -25.61
N GLN A 142 8.21 8.27 -25.56
CA GLN A 142 8.13 9.58 -26.20
C GLN A 142 8.87 10.63 -25.38
N ARG A 143 9.78 11.37 -26.02
CA ARG A 143 10.45 12.53 -25.41
C ARG A 143 9.58 13.77 -25.57
N ILE A 144 9.24 14.39 -24.46
CA ILE A 144 8.28 15.50 -24.37
C ILE A 144 8.99 16.71 -23.75
N ARG A 145 8.97 17.84 -24.43
CA ARG A 145 9.41 19.13 -23.87
C ARG A 145 8.26 19.75 -23.10
N ILE A 146 8.38 19.84 -21.78
CA ILE A 146 7.33 20.41 -20.91
C ILE A 146 7.50 21.92 -20.73
N CYS A 147 8.73 22.43 -20.78
CA CYS A 147 9.07 23.85 -20.81
C CYS A 147 10.48 24.05 -21.35
N ASP A 148 10.94 25.31 -21.45
CA ASP A 148 12.32 25.61 -21.80
C ASP A 148 13.27 25.04 -20.77
N GLY A 149 14.26 24.27 -21.22
CA GLY A 149 15.26 23.61 -20.37
C GLY A 149 14.81 22.31 -19.71
N VAL A 150 13.57 21.83 -19.92
CA VAL A 150 13.10 20.57 -19.35
C VAL A 150 12.39 19.70 -20.36
N GLU A 151 12.92 18.50 -20.57
CA GLU A 151 12.28 17.45 -21.35
C GLU A 151 12.15 16.19 -20.49
N ILE A 152 11.11 15.39 -20.74
CA ILE A 152 10.81 14.17 -19.98
C ILE A 152 10.57 12.98 -20.91
N ARG A 153 10.73 11.78 -20.39
CA ARG A 153 10.29 10.52 -21.01
C ARG A 153 9.89 9.53 -19.94
N PHE A 154 8.77 8.85 -20.19
CA PHE A 154 8.30 7.74 -19.36
C PHE A 154 8.80 6.42 -19.95
N THR A 155 9.39 5.56 -19.11
CA THR A 155 9.90 4.23 -19.48
C THR A 155 9.29 3.20 -18.56
N ASP A 156 8.64 2.16 -19.11
CA ASP A 156 7.94 1.12 -18.36
C ASP A 156 8.88 0.41 -17.36
N VAL A 157 8.48 0.31 -16.10
CA VAL A 157 9.24 -0.35 -15.04
C VAL A 157 8.54 -1.56 -14.44
N GLY A 158 7.41 -2.01 -15.02
CA GLY A 158 6.81 -3.31 -14.73
C GLY A 158 6.28 -3.52 -13.32
N HIS A 159 6.00 -2.46 -12.54
CA HIS A 159 5.50 -2.57 -11.17
C HIS A 159 3.97 -2.65 -11.09
N LEU A 160 3.32 -1.74 -11.79
CA LEU A 160 1.88 -1.63 -11.89
C LEU A 160 1.52 -1.25 -13.34
N LEU A 161 0.28 -1.50 -13.75
CA LEU A 161 -0.21 -1.03 -15.05
C LEU A 161 0.03 0.47 -15.18
N GLY A 162 0.81 0.88 -16.17
CA GLY A 162 1.14 2.28 -16.41
C GLY A 162 2.33 2.82 -15.64
N SER A 163 2.94 2.05 -14.73
CA SER A 163 4.10 2.52 -13.96
C SER A 163 5.29 2.83 -14.85
N ALA A 164 6.03 3.86 -14.48
CA ALA A 164 7.16 4.32 -15.26
C ALA A 164 8.30 4.83 -14.40
N SER A 165 9.54 4.57 -14.81
CA SER A 165 10.64 5.45 -14.47
C SER A 165 10.54 6.72 -15.32
N ILE A 166 10.94 7.85 -14.73
CA ILE A 166 10.89 9.15 -15.42
C ILE A 166 12.30 9.64 -15.68
N GLU A 167 12.64 9.74 -16.94
CA GLU A 167 13.88 10.36 -17.39
C GLU A 167 13.64 11.86 -17.57
N VAL A 168 14.45 12.69 -16.94
CA VAL A 168 14.33 14.15 -17.00
C VAL A 168 15.65 14.75 -17.50
N TRP A 169 15.61 15.42 -18.63
CA TRP A 169 16.74 16.21 -19.15
C TRP A 169 16.56 17.65 -18.71
N LEU A 170 17.58 18.16 -18.05
CA LEU A 170 17.63 19.47 -17.43
C LEU A 170 18.70 20.31 -18.12
N THR A 171 18.34 21.51 -18.55
CA THR A 171 19.29 22.48 -19.14
C THR A 171 19.08 23.84 -18.50
N GLU A 172 20.13 24.41 -17.95
CA GLU A 172 20.14 25.74 -17.35
C GLU A 172 21.46 26.45 -17.72
N GLY A 173 21.39 27.48 -18.58
CA GLY A 173 22.56 28.09 -19.17
C GLY A 173 23.34 27.08 -20.03
N ASP A 174 24.63 26.93 -19.75
CA ASP A 174 25.52 26.02 -20.49
C ASP A 174 25.61 24.61 -19.83
N VAL A 175 24.87 24.37 -18.72
CA VAL A 175 24.89 23.10 -18.01
C VAL A 175 23.69 22.26 -18.42
N SER A 176 23.95 21.02 -18.84
CA SER A 176 22.92 20.01 -19.10
C SER A 176 23.18 18.77 -18.27
N LYS A 177 22.14 18.25 -17.63
CA LYS A 177 22.15 17.05 -16.80
C LYS A 177 20.96 16.17 -17.11
N LYS A 178 21.10 14.88 -16.87
CA LYS A 178 20.01 13.91 -16.94
C LYS A 178 19.84 13.22 -15.61
N ILE A 179 18.64 13.29 -15.05
CA ILE A 179 18.25 12.53 -13.84
C ILE A 179 17.16 11.53 -14.19
N VAL A 180 17.21 10.37 -13.56
CA VAL A 180 16.20 9.31 -13.69
C VAL A 180 15.60 9.01 -12.32
N PHE A 181 14.28 9.10 -12.23
CA PHE A 181 13.51 8.67 -11.07
C PHE A 181 12.95 7.27 -11.36
N SER A 182 13.24 6.29 -10.52
CA SER A 182 12.78 4.92 -10.75
C SER A 182 11.26 4.77 -10.67
N GLY A 183 10.60 5.56 -9.82
CA GLY A 183 9.34 5.16 -9.23
C GLY A 183 9.55 3.85 -8.48
N ASP A 184 8.54 3.01 -8.44
CA ASP A 184 8.64 1.65 -7.94
C ASP A 184 9.02 0.71 -9.09
N VAL A 185 10.08 -0.07 -8.89
CA VAL A 185 10.58 -1.02 -9.90
C VAL A 185 9.90 -2.37 -9.73
N GLY A 186 9.35 -2.89 -10.82
CA GLY A 186 8.64 -4.15 -10.83
C GLY A 186 9.55 -5.37 -10.69
N ASN A 187 8.99 -6.45 -10.18
CA ASN A 187 9.62 -7.75 -10.21
C ASN A 187 9.60 -8.34 -11.62
N LEU A 188 10.51 -9.26 -11.93
CA LEU A 188 10.53 -9.96 -13.23
C LEU A 188 9.44 -11.05 -13.29
N ASP A 189 9.04 -11.39 -14.52
CA ASP A 189 8.08 -12.45 -14.81
C ASP A 189 6.71 -12.28 -14.10
N GLN A 190 6.30 -11.05 -13.81
CA GLN A 190 4.95 -10.78 -13.29
C GLN A 190 3.91 -11.06 -14.39
N PRO A 191 2.78 -11.69 -14.06
CA PRO A 191 1.75 -11.94 -15.06
C PRO A 191 1.09 -10.63 -15.52
N ILE A 192 0.67 -10.57 -16.77
CA ILE A 192 -0.12 -9.51 -17.40
C ILE A 192 0.71 -8.31 -17.86
N ILE A 193 1.60 -7.79 -17.02
CA ILE A 193 2.36 -6.56 -17.31
C ILE A 193 3.79 -6.90 -17.75
N LYS A 194 4.40 -5.98 -18.49
CA LYS A 194 5.76 -6.14 -19.01
C LYS A 194 6.80 -6.10 -17.89
N ASP A 195 7.92 -6.76 -18.14
CA ASP A 195 9.11 -6.64 -17.30
C ASP A 195 9.70 -5.22 -17.35
N PRO A 196 10.44 -4.80 -16.31
CA PRO A 196 11.12 -3.52 -16.27
C PRO A 196 12.03 -3.30 -17.48
N THR A 197 11.89 -2.14 -18.10
CA THR A 197 12.80 -1.67 -19.15
C THR A 197 13.94 -0.86 -18.52
N TYR A 198 15.16 -1.08 -19.00
CA TYR A 198 16.36 -0.44 -18.48
C TYR A 198 16.71 0.83 -19.23
N THR A 199 17.17 1.85 -18.50
CA THR A 199 17.65 3.12 -19.06
C THR A 199 19.18 3.09 -19.16
N ALA A 200 19.72 3.45 -20.33
CA ALA A 200 21.14 3.31 -20.60
C ALA A 200 22.03 4.45 -20.07
N THR A 201 21.48 5.66 -19.90
CA THR A 201 22.28 6.85 -19.54
C THR A 201 21.60 7.71 -18.50
N ALA A 202 22.37 8.18 -17.52
CA ALA A 202 21.97 9.23 -16.58
C ALA A 202 23.22 9.87 -15.98
N ASP A 203 23.09 11.08 -15.44
CA ASP A 203 24.06 11.67 -14.50
C ASP A 203 23.70 11.33 -13.07
N TYR A 204 22.41 11.33 -12.77
CA TYR A 204 21.83 11.09 -11.44
C TYR A 204 20.70 10.07 -11.51
N VAL A 205 20.56 9.29 -10.45
CA VAL A 205 19.47 8.32 -10.29
C VAL A 205 18.84 8.49 -8.92
N VAL A 206 17.51 8.52 -8.86
CA VAL A 206 16.72 8.37 -7.63
C VAL A 206 16.06 7.01 -7.72
N VAL A 207 16.37 6.09 -6.79
CA VAL A 207 15.93 4.70 -6.84
C VAL A 207 15.23 4.28 -5.56
N GLU A 208 14.15 3.51 -5.69
CA GLU A 208 13.47 2.87 -4.56
C GLU A 208 14.35 1.84 -3.85
N SER A 209 13.98 1.50 -2.63
CA SER A 209 14.65 0.47 -1.83
C SER A 209 13.72 -0.34 -0.94
N THR A 210 12.45 -0.52 -1.34
CA THR A 210 11.45 -1.27 -0.55
C THR A 210 11.94 -2.64 -0.10
N TYR A 211 12.63 -3.36 -0.98
CA TYR A 211 13.31 -4.62 -0.68
C TYR A 211 14.83 -4.56 -0.91
N GLY A 212 15.45 -3.43 -0.64
CA GLY A 212 16.88 -3.17 -0.86
C GLY A 212 17.82 -4.09 -0.10
N ASN A 213 17.35 -4.76 0.95
CA ASN A 213 18.14 -5.72 1.74
C ASN A 213 17.59 -7.15 1.73
N ARG A 214 16.65 -7.46 0.82
CA ARG A 214 16.02 -8.79 0.74
C ARG A 214 16.16 -9.35 -0.66
N VAL A 215 16.33 -10.67 -0.72
CA VAL A 215 16.31 -11.43 -1.99
C VAL A 215 15.10 -12.35 -1.95
N HIS A 216 14.29 -12.31 -3.01
CA HIS A 216 13.18 -13.23 -3.15
C HIS A 216 13.71 -14.65 -3.39
N SER A 217 12.90 -15.66 -3.10
CA SER A 217 13.27 -17.04 -3.39
C SER A 217 13.64 -17.20 -4.86
N THR A 218 14.77 -17.85 -5.12
CA THR A 218 15.22 -18.20 -6.49
C THR A 218 14.49 -19.41 -7.05
N GLU A 219 13.71 -20.11 -6.22
CA GLU A 219 12.89 -21.23 -6.68
C GLU A 219 11.70 -20.69 -7.48
N LYS A 220 11.50 -21.27 -8.66
CA LYS A 220 10.34 -20.92 -9.49
C LYS A 220 9.07 -21.40 -8.79
N ILE A 221 8.32 -20.42 -8.27
CA ILE A 221 7.06 -20.69 -7.56
C ILE A 221 5.98 -21.01 -8.58
N ASP A 222 5.32 -22.14 -8.42
CA ASP A 222 4.14 -22.50 -9.22
C ASP A 222 2.87 -21.93 -8.58
N TYR A 223 2.66 -20.61 -8.75
CA TYR A 223 1.49 -19.92 -8.21
C TYR A 223 0.16 -20.55 -8.60
N VAL A 224 0.07 -21.03 -9.83
CA VAL A 224 -1.17 -21.64 -10.36
C VAL A 224 -1.40 -23.00 -9.72
N GLY A 225 -0.35 -23.81 -9.58
CA GLY A 225 -0.39 -25.10 -8.89
C GLY A 225 -0.75 -24.96 -7.41
N ASP A 226 -0.03 -24.10 -6.69
CA ASP A 226 -0.28 -23.85 -5.26
C ASP A 226 -1.71 -23.33 -5.02
N PHE A 227 -2.16 -22.38 -5.84
CA PHE A 227 -3.51 -21.85 -5.75
C PHE A 227 -4.56 -22.94 -6.05
N THR A 228 -4.31 -23.78 -7.06
CA THR A 228 -5.18 -24.92 -7.40
C THR A 228 -5.30 -25.89 -6.23
N GLN A 229 -4.20 -26.18 -5.55
CA GLN A 229 -4.20 -27.07 -4.38
C GLN A 229 -5.05 -26.49 -3.23
N ILE A 230 -4.86 -25.20 -2.90
CA ILE A 230 -5.65 -24.52 -1.86
C ILE A 230 -7.14 -24.52 -2.20
N LEU A 231 -7.50 -24.25 -3.47
CA LEU A 231 -8.89 -24.33 -3.93
C LEU A 231 -9.46 -25.72 -3.75
N LYS A 232 -8.73 -26.76 -4.18
CA LYS A 232 -9.16 -28.16 -4.09
C LYS A 232 -9.41 -28.57 -2.64
N GLU A 233 -8.43 -28.37 -1.78
CA GLU A 233 -8.54 -28.75 -0.35
C GLU A 233 -9.70 -28.06 0.34
N THR A 234 -9.95 -26.78 0.02
CA THR A 234 -11.06 -26.02 0.59
C THR A 234 -12.41 -26.51 0.06
N PHE A 235 -12.51 -26.78 -1.22
CA PHE A 235 -13.76 -27.27 -1.84
C PHE A 235 -14.08 -28.69 -1.41
N ASP A 236 -13.06 -29.55 -1.21
CA ASP A 236 -13.24 -30.91 -0.67
C ASP A 236 -13.83 -30.88 0.75
N ARG A 237 -13.52 -29.83 1.54
CA ARG A 237 -14.15 -29.57 2.86
C ARG A 237 -15.54 -28.93 2.74
N GLY A 238 -16.00 -28.53 1.56
CA GLY A 238 -17.25 -27.82 1.34
C GLY A 238 -17.21 -26.33 1.69
N GLY A 239 -16.03 -25.75 1.85
CA GLY A 239 -15.79 -24.38 2.28
C GLY A 239 -15.63 -23.37 1.13
N ASN A 240 -15.58 -22.09 1.50
CA ASN A 240 -15.28 -20.98 0.62
C ASN A 240 -13.81 -20.58 0.72
N VAL A 241 -13.21 -20.14 -0.39
CA VAL A 241 -11.93 -19.42 -0.37
C VAL A 241 -12.19 -17.92 -0.41
N VAL A 242 -11.85 -17.21 0.66
CA VAL A 242 -12.00 -15.76 0.78
C VAL A 242 -10.63 -15.11 0.66
N ILE A 243 -10.48 -14.21 -0.31
CA ILE A 243 -9.19 -13.60 -0.67
C ILE A 243 -9.24 -12.10 -0.42
N PRO A 244 -8.66 -11.61 0.69
CA PRO A 244 -8.36 -10.20 0.85
C PRO A 244 -7.34 -9.76 -0.20
N SER A 245 -7.70 -8.81 -1.06
CA SER A 245 -6.84 -8.40 -2.17
C SER A 245 -6.81 -6.89 -2.36
N PHE A 246 -5.67 -6.36 -2.77
CA PHE A 246 -5.62 -4.99 -3.28
C PHE A 246 -6.43 -4.89 -4.56
N ALA A 247 -7.16 -3.79 -4.71
CA ALA A 247 -8.09 -3.62 -5.82
C ALA A 247 -7.39 -3.49 -7.18
N VAL A 248 -6.16 -2.99 -7.19
CA VAL A 248 -5.35 -2.74 -8.40
C VAL A 248 -4.10 -3.63 -8.36
N GLY A 249 -3.76 -4.26 -9.46
CA GLY A 249 -2.64 -5.16 -9.63
C GLY A 249 -2.98 -6.58 -9.16
N ARG A 250 -2.92 -6.83 -7.87
CA ARG A 250 -3.08 -8.16 -7.27
C ARG A 250 -4.40 -8.85 -7.61
N THR A 251 -5.50 -8.12 -7.61
CA THR A 251 -6.80 -8.69 -8.01
C THR A 251 -6.77 -9.17 -9.46
N GLN A 252 -6.15 -8.41 -10.37
CA GLN A 252 -6.09 -8.78 -11.77
C GLN A 252 -5.20 -10.00 -11.99
N GLU A 253 -4.09 -10.13 -11.28
CA GLU A 253 -3.24 -11.33 -11.30
C GLU A 253 -4.00 -12.58 -10.83
N LEU A 254 -4.79 -12.48 -9.76
CA LEU A 254 -5.64 -13.57 -9.28
C LEU A 254 -6.67 -13.99 -10.34
N LEU A 255 -7.30 -13.01 -11.02
CA LEU A 255 -8.23 -13.33 -12.12
C LEU A 255 -7.50 -14.03 -13.26
N TYR A 256 -6.28 -13.64 -13.59
CA TYR A 256 -5.44 -14.27 -14.61
C TYR A 256 -5.12 -15.73 -14.24
N PHE A 257 -4.71 -16.01 -13.01
CA PHE A 257 -4.44 -17.36 -12.52
C PHE A 257 -5.70 -18.24 -12.53
N ILE A 258 -6.84 -17.71 -12.06
CA ILE A 258 -8.10 -18.46 -12.03
C ILE A 258 -8.58 -18.78 -13.45
N ARG A 259 -8.43 -17.84 -14.41
CA ARG A 259 -8.72 -18.11 -15.82
C ARG A 259 -7.89 -19.32 -16.30
N GLU A 260 -6.59 -19.34 -15.99
CA GLU A 260 -5.70 -20.44 -16.38
C GLU A 260 -6.11 -21.78 -15.76
N ILE A 261 -6.43 -21.81 -14.46
CA ILE A 261 -6.94 -22.98 -13.75
C ILE A 261 -8.18 -23.55 -14.45
N LYS A 262 -9.12 -22.67 -14.82
CA LYS A 262 -10.36 -23.07 -15.49
C LYS A 262 -10.12 -23.54 -16.94
N GLU A 263 -9.32 -22.81 -17.69
CA GLU A 263 -9.02 -23.14 -19.09
C GLU A 263 -8.29 -24.50 -19.24
N LYS A 264 -7.32 -24.74 -18.34
CA LYS A 264 -6.59 -26.02 -18.28
C LYS A 264 -7.35 -27.13 -17.55
N ASN A 265 -8.58 -26.85 -17.06
CA ASN A 265 -9.41 -27.77 -16.29
C ASN A 265 -8.65 -28.46 -15.14
N MET A 266 -7.87 -27.67 -14.37
CA MET A 266 -7.02 -28.20 -13.28
C MET A 266 -7.82 -28.67 -12.07
N LEU A 267 -9.12 -28.33 -11.97
CA LEU A 267 -10.07 -28.77 -10.95
C LEU A 267 -11.31 -29.41 -11.61
N PRO A 268 -11.19 -30.60 -12.22
CA PRO A 268 -12.26 -31.20 -12.98
C PRO A 268 -13.51 -31.53 -12.14
N GLU A 269 -13.34 -31.89 -10.86
CA GLU A 269 -14.44 -32.15 -9.92
C GLU A 269 -15.25 -30.88 -9.60
N TYR A 270 -14.62 -29.71 -9.73
CA TYR A 270 -15.18 -28.40 -9.44
C TYR A 270 -15.18 -27.46 -10.66
N ALA A 271 -15.18 -27.97 -11.89
CA ALA A 271 -15.03 -27.18 -13.13
C ALA A 271 -15.95 -25.94 -13.20
N ASN A 272 -17.13 -25.99 -12.58
CA ASN A 272 -18.13 -24.93 -12.58
C ASN A 272 -18.12 -24.07 -11.29
N PHE A 273 -17.01 -24.03 -10.53
CA PHE A 273 -16.96 -23.14 -9.36
C PHE A 273 -17.10 -21.67 -9.78
N GLU A 274 -17.77 -20.90 -8.94
CA GLU A 274 -17.99 -19.47 -9.17
C GLU A 274 -16.97 -18.63 -8.40
N VAL A 275 -16.60 -17.50 -9.00
CA VAL A 275 -15.69 -16.50 -8.43
C VAL A 275 -16.43 -15.18 -8.34
N TYR A 276 -16.51 -14.61 -7.15
CA TYR A 276 -17.18 -13.35 -6.88
C TYR A 276 -16.15 -12.24 -6.69
N LEU A 277 -16.10 -11.32 -7.64
CA LEU A 277 -15.32 -10.08 -7.50
C LEU A 277 -16.20 -9.03 -6.82
N ASP A 278 -15.98 -8.85 -5.53
CA ASP A 278 -16.78 -7.97 -4.67
C ASP A 278 -15.99 -6.76 -4.15
N SER A 279 -15.56 -5.94 -5.10
CA SER A 279 -14.90 -4.64 -4.87
C SER A 279 -15.17 -3.71 -6.03
N PRO A 280 -15.95 -2.62 -5.83
CA PRO A 280 -16.22 -1.65 -6.89
C PRO A 280 -14.95 -1.10 -7.53
N LEU A 281 -13.94 -0.74 -6.72
CA LEU A 281 -12.67 -0.24 -7.23
C LEU A 281 -11.94 -1.30 -8.07
N ALA A 282 -11.91 -2.56 -7.64
CA ALA A 282 -11.26 -3.64 -8.40
C ALA A 282 -11.97 -3.91 -9.75
N ILE A 283 -13.29 -3.76 -9.78
CA ILE A 283 -14.09 -3.87 -11.02
C ILE A 283 -13.69 -2.78 -12.00
N GLU A 284 -13.63 -1.53 -11.56
CA GLU A 284 -13.21 -0.41 -12.40
C GLU A 284 -11.74 -0.54 -12.84
N ALA A 285 -10.85 -0.97 -11.94
CA ALA A 285 -9.45 -1.25 -12.27
C ALA A 285 -9.33 -2.32 -13.36
N THR A 286 -10.11 -3.39 -13.29
CA THR A 286 -10.11 -4.45 -14.32
C THR A 286 -10.53 -3.93 -15.70
N LYS A 287 -11.44 -2.94 -15.75
CA LYS A 287 -11.79 -2.24 -17.00
C LYS A 287 -10.62 -1.39 -17.52
N VAL A 288 -9.90 -0.70 -16.62
CA VAL A 288 -8.71 0.08 -16.98
C VAL A 288 -7.61 -0.82 -17.55
N PHE A 289 -7.36 -1.98 -16.93
CA PHE A 289 -6.43 -2.99 -17.47
C PHE A 289 -6.81 -3.41 -18.88
N SER A 290 -8.09 -3.74 -19.11
CA SER A 290 -8.59 -4.14 -20.43
C SER A 290 -8.50 -3.02 -21.47
N LYS A 291 -8.64 -1.74 -21.08
CA LYS A 291 -8.51 -0.58 -21.95
C LYS A 291 -7.06 -0.37 -22.41
N ASN A 292 -6.09 -0.51 -21.51
CA ASN A 292 -4.68 -0.19 -21.75
C ASN A 292 -3.82 -1.41 -22.13
N LYS A 293 -4.45 -2.53 -22.52
CA LYS A 293 -3.78 -3.81 -22.82
C LYS A 293 -2.71 -3.72 -23.89
N MET A 294 -2.90 -2.91 -24.93
CA MET A 294 -1.99 -2.83 -26.07
C MET A 294 -0.63 -2.24 -25.69
N GLU A 295 -0.63 -1.33 -24.72
CA GLU A 295 0.57 -0.63 -24.28
C GLU A 295 1.28 -1.37 -23.14
N CYS A 296 0.51 -1.95 -22.20
CA CYS A 296 1.02 -2.41 -20.93
C CYS A 296 1.14 -3.93 -20.79
N PHE A 297 0.39 -4.73 -21.58
CA PHE A 297 0.41 -6.19 -21.41
C PHE A 297 1.68 -6.82 -21.94
N ASP A 298 2.13 -7.87 -21.24
CA ASP A 298 3.25 -8.72 -21.65
C ASP A 298 2.92 -9.57 -22.89
N GLU A 299 3.91 -10.29 -23.40
CA GLU A 299 3.73 -11.12 -24.59
C GLU A 299 2.73 -12.26 -24.37
N ASP A 300 2.66 -12.84 -23.18
CA ASP A 300 1.79 -13.99 -22.89
C ASP A 300 0.32 -13.55 -22.75
N ALA A 301 0.06 -12.45 -22.06
CA ALA A 301 -1.27 -11.86 -22.02
C ALA A 301 -1.72 -11.38 -23.41
N MET A 302 -0.80 -10.83 -24.22
CA MET A 302 -1.10 -10.42 -25.60
C MET A 302 -1.35 -11.58 -26.54
N LYS A 303 -0.73 -12.75 -26.36
CA LYS A 303 -1.08 -13.99 -27.10
C LYS A 303 -2.54 -14.36 -26.89
N LEU A 304 -3.03 -14.29 -25.64
CA LEU A 304 -4.44 -14.53 -25.31
C LEU A 304 -5.36 -13.51 -26.00
N VAL A 305 -5.03 -12.21 -25.88
CA VAL A 305 -5.80 -11.13 -26.52
C VAL A 305 -5.89 -11.33 -28.03
N ASN A 306 -4.78 -11.68 -28.69
CA ASN A 306 -4.72 -11.92 -30.12
C ASN A 306 -5.50 -13.18 -30.54
N ALA A 307 -5.65 -14.16 -29.64
CA ALA A 307 -6.51 -15.33 -29.82
C ALA A 307 -8.00 -15.03 -29.53
N GLY A 308 -8.36 -13.77 -29.21
CA GLY A 308 -9.72 -13.38 -28.88
C GLY A 308 -10.15 -13.75 -27.45
N ILE A 309 -9.21 -14.12 -26.59
CA ILE A 309 -9.45 -14.49 -25.19
C ILE A 309 -9.19 -13.26 -24.31
N ASN A 310 -10.15 -12.91 -23.44
CA ASN A 310 -9.90 -11.88 -22.42
C ASN A 310 -9.12 -12.51 -21.26
N PRO A 311 -7.89 -12.02 -20.93
CA PRO A 311 -7.06 -12.62 -19.87
C PRO A 311 -7.66 -12.54 -18.46
N LEU A 312 -8.62 -11.63 -18.24
CA LEU A 312 -9.18 -11.29 -16.92
C LEU A 312 -10.65 -11.71 -16.75
N VAL A 313 -11.23 -12.37 -17.78
CA VAL A 313 -12.64 -12.78 -17.77
C VAL A 313 -12.74 -14.24 -18.15
N PHE A 314 -13.53 -15.00 -17.41
CA PHE A 314 -13.71 -16.43 -17.60
C PHE A 314 -15.13 -16.86 -17.21
N PRO A 315 -15.62 -18.03 -17.66
CA PRO A 315 -16.91 -18.55 -17.24
C PRO A 315 -17.00 -18.76 -15.73
N GLY A 316 -18.07 -18.25 -15.11
CA GLY A 316 -18.28 -18.32 -13.65
C GLY A 316 -17.72 -17.11 -12.86
N LEU A 317 -17.10 -16.13 -13.51
CA LEU A 317 -16.79 -14.85 -12.87
C LEU A 317 -18.08 -14.04 -12.69
N LYS A 318 -18.36 -13.62 -11.46
CA LYS A 318 -19.52 -12.81 -11.06
C LYS A 318 -19.02 -11.48 -10.50
N ILE A 319 -19.52 -10.40 -11.04
CA ILE A 319 -19.15 -9.03 -10.66
C ILE A 319 -20.22 -8.44 -9.77
N MET A 320 -19.87 -8.05 -8.54
CA MET A 320 -20.80 -7.55 -7.52
C MET A 320 -20.69 -6.03 -7.40
N THR A 321 -21.63 -5.32 -8.04
CA THR A 321 -21.59 -3.85 -8.07
C THR A 321 -22.27 -3.23 -6.87
N THR A 322 -23.40 -3.76 -6.43
CA THR A 322 -24.21 -3.19 -5.33
C THR A 322 -23.92 -3.84 -3.98
N SER A 323 -24.29 -3.14 -2.91
CA SER A 323 -24.19 -3.70 -1.55
C SER A 323 -25.15 -4.88 -1.33
N ASP A 324 -26.28 -4.92 -2.06
CA ASP A 324 -27.23 -6.01 -1.94
C ASP A 324 -26.74 -7.26 -2.67
N ASP A 325 -26.10 -7.12 -3.84
CA ASP A 325 -25.40 -8.23 -4.49
C ASP A 325 -24.33 -8.82 -3.56
N SER A 326 -23.54 -7.97 -2.91
CA SER A 326 -22.51 -8.36 -1.95
C SER A 326 -23.07 -9.20 -0.79
N LYS A 327 -24.22 -8.79 -0.22
CA LYS A 327 -24.88 -9.53 0.86
C LYS A 327 -25.36 -10.91 0.39
N MET A 328 -25.85 -11.01 -0.83
CA MET A 328 -26.38 -12.26 -1.38
C MET A 328 -25.33 -13.37 -1.48
N ILE A 329 -24.03 -13.01 -1.64
CA ILE A 329 -22.92 -14.00 -1.67
C ILE A 329 -22.94 -14.89 -0.42
N ASN A 330 -23.27 -14.32 0.74
CA ASN A 330 -23.22 -15.03 2.01
C ASN A 330 -24.34 -16.08 2.18
N PHE A 331 -25.38 -16.04 1.34
CA PHE A 331 -26.50 -17.00 1.35
C PHE A 331 -26.32 -18.13 0.32
N ILE A 332 -25.28 -18.09 -0.49
CA ILE A 332 -24.97 -19.15 -1.45
C ILE A 332 -24.22 -20.26 -0.73
N GLU A 333 -24.79 -21.46 -0.69
CA GLU A 333 -24.21 -22.59 0.05
C GLU A 333 -23.05 -23.28 -0.69
N LYS A 334 -23.03 -23.25 -2.04
CA LYS A 334 -21.99 -23.88 -2.84
C LYS A 334 -20.62 -23.29 -2.55
N PRO A 335 -19.55 -24.12 -2.48
CA PRO A 335 -18.17 -23.64 -2.42
C PRO A 335 -17.86 -22.66 -3.53
N LYS A 336 -17.17 -21.58 -3.20
CA LYS A 336 -16.87 -20.48 -4.11
C LYS A 336 -15.61 -19.73 -3.71
N VAL A 337 -15.09 -18.94 -4.65
CA VAL A 337 -14.04 -17.96 -4.39
C VAL A 337 -14.65 -16.57 -4.24
N ILE A 338 -14.21 -15.82 -3.23
CA ILE A 338 -14.63 -14.44 -2.99
C ILE A 338 -13.36 -13.57 -2.96
N ILE A 339 -13.21 -12.66 -3.93
CA ILE A 339 -12.11 -11.69 -3.99
C ILE A 339 -12.66 -10.32 -3.62
N SER A 340 -12.13 -9.71 -2.57
CA SER A 340 -12.64 -8.43 -2.07
C SER A 340 -11.54 -7.56 -1.45
N ALA A 341 -11.62 -6.25 -1.62
CA ALA A 341 -10.74 -5.27 -0.98
C ALA A 341 -11.28 -4.90 0.43
N SER A 342 -10.40 -4.52 1.36
CA SER A 342 -8.97 -4.25 1.24
C SER A 342 -8.09 -5.48 1.48
N GLY A 343 -6.87 -5.44 0.93
CA GLY A 343 -5.91 -6.54 1.07
C GLY A 343 -5.41 -6.79 2.49
N MET A 344 -5.46 -5.78 3.39
CA MET A 344 -5.04 -5.87 4.80
C MET A 344 -6.22 -6.07 5.78
N CYS A 345 -7.44 -6.23 5.30
CA CYS A 345 -8.67 -6.49 6.06
C CYS A 345 -9.17 -5.35 6.97
N ASP A 346 -8.60 -4.15 6.90
CA ASP A 346 -8.97 -3.05 7.81
C ASP A 346 -10.20 -2.27 7.35
N ALA A 347 -10.50 -2.29 6.06
CA ALA A 347 -11.62 -1.58 5.46
C ALA A 347 -12.33 -2.43 4.38
N GLY A 348 -13.40 -1.91 3.80
CA GLY A 348 -14.07 -2.49 2.65
C GLY A 348 -15.00 -3.66 2.94
N ARG A 349 -15.50 -4.23 1.84
CA ARG A 349 -16.49 -5.33 1.87
C ARG A 349 -15.89 -6.63 2.39
N ILE A 350 -14.58 -6.82 2.27
CA ILE A 350 -13.86 -7.99 2.79
C ILE A 350 -14.19 -8.27 4.27
N ARG A 351 -14.35 -7.22 5.08
CA ARG A 351 -14.67 -7.38 6.51
C ARG A 351 -16.00 -8.09 6.76
N HIS A 352 -16.98 -7.89 5.87
CA HIS A 352 -18.25 -8.61 5.93
C HIS A 352 -18.06 -10.07 5.56
N HIS A 353 -17.28 -10.37 4.52
CA HIS A 353 -16.98 -11.75 4.13
C HIS A 353 -16.17 -12.48 5.21
N LEU A 354 -15.21 -11.81 5.85
CA LEU A 354 -14.49 -12.37 6.99
C LEU A 354 -15.42 -12.69 8.16
N LYS A 355 -16.37 -11.79 8.49
CA LYS A 355 -17.36 -12.04 9.54
C LYS A 355 -18.17 -13.33 9.31
N HIS A 356 -18.51 -13.63 8.04
CA HIS A 356 -19.31 -14.80 7.68
C HIS A 356 -18.49 -16.08 7.48
N ASN A 357 -17.18 -16.01 7.27
CA ASN A 357 -16.36 -17.17 6.93
C ASN A 357 -15.29 -17.53 7.97
N LEU A 358 -14.81 -16.60 8.82
CA LEU A 358 -13.73 -16.87 9.79
C LEU A 358 -14.05 -17.95 10.81
N TRP A 359 -15.30 -18.07 11.24
CA TRP A 359 -15.74 -19.04 12.24
C TRP A 359 -16.03 -20.43 11.68
N ARG A 360 -15.97 -20.58 10.34
CA ARG A 360 -16.28 -21.81 9.61
C ARG A 360 -15.00 -22.56 9.32
N GLU A 361 -14.82 -23.73 9.95
CA GLU A 361 -13.59 -24.55 9.81
C GLU A 361 -13.37 -25.11 8.41
N GLU A 362 -14.42 -25.27 7.61
CA GLU A 362 -14.31 -25.69 6.21
C GLU A 362 -13.76 -24.60 5.29
N CYS A 363 -13.81 -23.31 5.68
CA CYS A 363 -13.40 -22.18 4.85
C CYS A 363 -11.89 -21.91 4.93
N THR A 364 -11.37 -21.25 3.91
CA THR A 364 -9.98 -20.76 3.86
C THR A 364 -9.97 -19.25 3.63
N ILE A 365 -9.17 -18.52 4.41
CA ILE A 365 -8.79 -17.14 4.12
C ILE A 365 -7.40 -17.17 3.51
N LEU A 366 -7.29 -16.76 2.24
CA LEU A 366 -6.05 -16.81 1.48
C LEU A 366 -5.45 -15.42 1.34
N PHE A 367 -4.34 -15.18 1.99
CA PHE A 367 -3.57 -13.94 1.86
C PHE A 367 -2.63 -14.02 0.65
N VAL A 368 -2.62 -12.96 -0.15
CA VAL A 368 -1.88 -12.89 -1.42
C VAL A 368 -0.93 -11.68 -1.50
N GLY A 369 -0.58 -11.11 -0.36
CA GLY A 369 0.30 -9.95 -0.27
C GLY A 369 0.74 -9.67 1.16
N TYR A 370 1.67 -8.73 1.30
CA TYR A 370 2.20 -8.29 2.58
C TYR A 370 1.09 -7.79 3.51
N GLN A 371 1.24 -8.08 4.80
CA GLN A 371 0.33 -7.64 5.85
C GLN A 371 1.10 -6.76 6.84
N ALA A 372 0.78 -5.47 6.89
CA ALA A 372 1.45 -4.52 7.77
C ALA A 372 1.14 -4.78 9.25
N VAL A 373 2.12 -4.50 10.10
CA VAL A 373 1.97 -4.62 11.56
C VAL A 373 0.80 -3.76 12.05
N GLY A 374 -0.03 -4.34 12.92
CA GLY A 374 -1.21 -3.68 13.47
C GLY A 374 -2.50 -3.89 12.69
N THR A 375 -2.45 -4.42 11.46
CA THR A 375 -3.63 -4.70 10.64
C THR A 375 -4.34 -6.00 11.06
N LEU A 376 -5.63 -6.12 10.73
CA LEU A 376 -6.37 -7.35 10.98
C LEU A 376 -5.77 -8.53 10.21
N GLY A 377 -5.35 -8.31 8.96
CA GLY A 377 -4.72 -9.35 8.15
C GLY A 377 -3.44 -9.89 8.81
N ARG A 378 -2.61 -9.01 9.36
CA ARG A 378 -1.38 -9.41 10.09
C ARG A 378 -1.70 -10.28 11.31
N ARG A 379 -2.67 -9.89 12.12
CA ARG A 379 -3.10 -10.64 13.29
C ARG A 379 -3.62 -12.04 12.93
N LEU A 380 -4.34 -12.16 11.82
CA LEU A 380 -4.81 -13.46 11.31
C LEU A 380 -3.65 -14.37 10.88
N ILE A 381 -2.67 -13.84 10.15
CA ILE A 381 -1.47 -14.60 9.73
C ILE A 381 -0.64 -15.02 10.96
N GLU A 382 -0.56 -14.20 12.00
CA GLU A 382 0.13 -14.51 13.25
C GLU A 382 -0.63 -15.53 14.12
N GLY A 383 -1.82 -15.98 13.68
CA GLY A 383 -2.56 -17.06 14.31
C GLY A 383 -3.49 -16.63 15.43
N GLU A 384 -3.90 -15.36 15.49
CA GLU A 384 -4.87 -14.89 16.48
C GLU A 384 -6.18 -15.67 16.37
N LYS A 385 -6.62 -16.26 17.48
CA LYS A 385 -7.79 -17.15 17.53
C LYS A 385 -9.12 -16.42 17.71
N ASN A 386 -9.11 -15.17 18.15
CA ASN A 386 -10.31 -14.38 18.37
C ASN A 386 -10.08 -12.95 17.86
N VAL A 387 -10.88 -12.52 16.90
CA VAL A 387 -10.81 -11.16 16.34
C VAL A 387 -12.14 -10.44 16.54
N LYS A 388 -12.10 -9.11 16.49
CA LYS A 388 -13.30 -8.28 16.63
C LYS A 388 -13.66 -7.62 15.31
N LEU A 389 -14.83 -7.97 14.76
CA LEU A 389 -15.37 -7.38 13.53
C LEU A 389 -16.70 -6.69 13.82
N PHE A 390 -16.83 -5.41 13.44
CA PHE A 390 -18.03 -4.59 13.68
C PHE A 390 -18.50 -4.56 15.15
N GLY A 391 -17.55 -4.75 16.09
CA GLY A 391 -17.87 -4.80 17.53
C GLY A 391 -18.20 -6.19 18.07
N GLU A 392 -18.34 -7.20 17.21
CA GLU A 392 -18.63 -8.58 17.58
C GLU A 392 -17.35 -9.42 17.65
N PRO A 393 -17.14 -10.24 18.70
CA PRO A 393 -16.06 -11.21 18.74
C PRO A 393 -16.33 -12.36 17.77
N ILE A 394 -15.33 -12.71 16.98
CA ILE A 394 -15.37 -13.83 16.02
C ILE A 394 -14.23 -14.78 16.34
N GLU A 395 -14.54 -16.04 16.60
CA GLU A 395 -13.56 -17.11 16.72
C GLU A 395 -12.98 -17.44 15.32
N VAL A 396 -11.67 -17.58 15.22
CA VAL A 396 -10.98 -17.92 13.96
C VAL A 396 -10.79 -19.43 13.91
N ARG A 397 -11.65 -20.11 13.14
CA ARG A 397 -11.60 -21.55 12.86
C ARG A 397 -11.20 -21.85 11.43
N ALA A 398 -11.44 -20.89 10.52
CA ALA A 398 -11.05 -21.03 9.11
C ALA A 398 -9.55 -21.27 8.98
N HIS A 399 -9.15 -21.99 7.95
CA HIS A 399 -7.75 -22.13 7.56
C HIS A 399 -7.20 -20.77 7.12
N ILE A 400 -6.02 -20.41 7.60
CA ILE A 400 -5.33 -19.19 7.19
C ILE A 400 -4.15 -19.63 6.34
N GLU A 401 -4.20 -19.29 5.07
CA GLU A 401 -3.20 -19.65 4.06
C GLU A 401 -2.59 -18.41 3.44
N SER A 402 -1.38 -18.53 2.91
CA SER A 402 -0.68 -17.46 2.23
C SER A 402 -0.07 -17.99 0.93
N LEU A 403 -0.34 -17.29 -0.17
CA LEU A 403 0.34 -17.52 -1.44
C LEU A 403 1.62 -16.68 -1.44
N HIS A 404 2.75 -17.34 -1.24
CA HIS A 404 4.05 -16.68 -1.08
C HIS A 404 4.67 -16.27 -2.41
N GLY A 405 5.56 -15.27 -2.36
CA GLY A 405 6.41 -14.87 -3.48
C GLY A 405 5.79 -13.91 -4.49
N VAL A 406 4.51 -13.61 -4.38
CA VAL A 406 3.85 -12.63 -5.26
C VAL A 406 4.14 -11.22 -4.74
N SER A 407 5.27 -10.62 -5.17
CA SER A 407 5.63 -9.22 -4.88
C SER A 407 5.57 -8.37 -6.13
N GLY A 408 5.00 -7.17 -6.01
CA GLY A 408 5.00 -6.19 -7.09
C GLY A 408 6.35 -5.47 -7.26
N HIS A 409 7.17 -5.41 -6.20
CA HIS A 409 8.48 -4.74 -6.24
C HIS A 409 9.61 -5.71 -6.56
N ALA A 410 10.61 -5.20 -7.24
CA ALA A 410 11.90 -5.87 -7.38
C ALA A 410 12.55 -6.12 -6.01
N ASP A 411 13.23 -7.24 -5.90
CA ASP A 411 14.12 -7.49 -4.76
C ASP A 411 15.47 -6.77 -4.93
N MET A 412 16.36 -6.93 -3.95
CA MET A 412 17.71 -6.34 -4.00
C MET A 412 18.43 -6.65 -5.31
N ASN A 413 18.35 -7.89 -5.80
CA ASN A 413 19.02 -8.28 -7.05
C ASN A 413 18.38 -7.61 -8.27
N GLY A 414 17.06 -7.50 -8.30
CA GLY A 414 16.32 -6.81 -9.35
C GLY A 414 16.64 -5.32 -9.40
N LEU A 415 16.69 -4.65 -8.23
CA LEU A 415 17.09 -3.24 -8.11
C LEU A 415 18.54 -3.03 -8.56
N LEU A 416 19.46 -3.88 -8.13
CA LEU A 416 20.86 -3.83 -8.56
C LEU A 416 21.00 -4.05 -10.07
N LYS A 417 20.24 -4.99 -10.65
CA LYS A 417 20.20 -5.23 -12.09
C LYS A 417 19.65 -4.02 -12.85
N TRP A 418 18.66 -3.32 -12.28
CA TRP A 418 18.13 -2.10 -12.88
C TRP A 418 19.18 -0.98 -12.91
N ILE A 419 19.97 -0.81 -11.81
CA ILE A 419 21.10 0.14 -11.76
C ILE A 419 22.21 -0.28 -12.73
N GLU A 420 22.51 -1.56 -12.87
CA GLU A 420 23.51 -2.09 -13.82
C GLU A 420 23.17 -1.74 -15.29
N GLY A 421 21.91 -1.45 -15.59
CA GLY A 421 21.46 -1.01 -16.91
C GLY A 421 22.10 0.30 -17.38
N PHE A 422 22.55 1.17 -16.46
CA PHE A 422 23.22 2.42 -16.80
C PHE A 422 24.65 2.16 -17.30
N GLN A 423 24.91 2.54 -18.55
CA GLN A 423 26.20 2.33 -19.23
C GLN A 423 27.17 3.50 -19.05
N THR A 424 26.70 4.61 -18.47
CA THR A 424 27.49 5.79 -18.16
C THR A 424 27.74 5.86 -16.66
N PRO A 425 28.95 6.31 -16.20
CA PRO A 425 29.18 6.52 -14.79
C PRO A 425 28.18 7.49 -14.18
N LEU A 426 27.54 7.09 -13.09
CA LEU A 426 26.61 7.94 -12.34
C LEU A 426 27.39 8.87 -11.39
N GLN A 427 26.99 10.14 -11.32
CA GLN A 427 27.58 11.09 -10.38
C GLN A 427 27.10 10.81 -8.95
N HIS A 428 25.77 10.53 -8.78
CA HIS A 428 25.19 10.06 -7.53
C HIS A 428 24.00 9.15 -7.78
N VAL A 429 23.81 8.19 -6.86
CA VAL A 429 22.61 7.38 -6.71
C VAL A 429 21.94 7.78 -5.39
N PHE A 430 20.73 8.32 -5.45
CA PHE A 430 19.93 8.68 -4.28
C PHE A 430 18.95 7.55 -3.98
N VAL A 431 19.08 6.96 -2.80
CA VAL A 431 18.27 5.82 -2.36
C VAL A 431 17.11 6.32 -1.51
N VAL A 432 15.88 6.04 -1.94
CA VAL A 432 14.63 6.50 -1.32
C VAL A 432 13.64 5.35 -1.19
N HIS A 433 12.44 5.61 -0.69
CA HIS A 433 11.31 4.69 -0.68
C HIS A 433 11.68 3.32 -0.07
N GLY A 434 12.12 3.34 1.17
CA GLY A 434 12.51 2.16 1.95
C GLY A 434 12.52 2.46 3.44
N GLU A 435 12.47 1.42 4.26
CA GLU A 435 12.63 1.55 5.70
C GLU A 435 13.99 2.16 6.05
N ASP A 436 14.08 2.86 7.17
CA ASP A 436 15.24 3.65 7.62
C ASP A 436 16.59 2.92 7.44
N THR A 437 16.71 1.70 7.98
CA THR A 437 17.94 0.92 7.87
C THR A 437 18.14 0.34 6.47
N VAL A 438 17.07 0.04 5.75
CA VAL A 438 17.12 -0.58 4.42
C VAL A 438 17.69 0.39 3.37
N THR A 439 17.29 1.68 3.46
CA THR A 439 17.82 2.71 2.55
C THR A 439 19.33 2.88 2.71
N GLU A 440 19.84 2.92 3.94
CA GLU A 440 21.28 3.04 4.23
C GLU A 440 22.05 1.79 3.77
N GLU A 441 21.55 0.59 4.09
CA GLU A 441 22.16 -0.69 3.68
C GLU A 441 22.21 -0.82 2.15
N PHE A 442 21.15 -0.42 1.45
CA PHE A 442 21.11 -0.49 0.00
C PHE A 442 22.04 0.54 -0.66
N ALA A 443 22.13 1.77 -0.12
CA ALA A 443 23.11 2.76 -0.59
C ALA A 443 24.53 2.24 -0.48
N GLN A 444 24.90 1.65 0.66
CA GLN A 444 26.20 1.01 0.84
C GLN A 444 26.44 -0.13 -0.17
N THR A 445 25.42 -0.98 -0.40
CA THR A 445 25.51 -2.09 -1.38
C THR A 445 25.76 -1.57 -2.80
N VAL A 446 25.14 -0.45 -3.19
CA VAL A 446 25.35 0.19 -4.50
C VAL A 446 26.79 0.72 -4.62
N GLU A 447 27.31 1.38 -3.59
CA GLU A 447 28.71 1.86 -3.56
C GLU A 447 29.70 0.70 -3.66
N GLU A 448 29.53 -0.36 -2.86
CA GLU A 448 30.41 -1.52 -2.87
C GLU A 448 30.42 -2.27 -4.20
N LYS A 449 29.23 -2.41 -4.84
CA LYS A 449 29.10 -3.19 -6.07
C LYS A 449 29.54 -2.43 -7.33
N PHE A 450 29.18 -1.14 -7.44
CA PHE A 450 29.35 -0.37 -8.67
C PHE A 450 30.41 0.74 -8.57
N GLY A 451 30.79 1.13 -7.35
CA GLY A 451 31.68 2.27 -7.12
C GLY A 451 31.02 3.63 -7.39
N TYR A 452 29.70 3.69 -7.52
CA TYR A 452 28.96 4.94 -7.66
C TYR A 452 28.74 5.57 -6.28
N PRO A 453 28.97 6.88 -6.09
CA PRO A 453 28.57 7.56 -4.87
C PRO A 453 27.08 7.38 -4.63
N ALA A 454 26.69 6.73 -3.54
CA ALA A 454 25.31 6.51 -3.18
C ALA A 454 24.96 7.18 -1.85
N PHE A 455 23.75 7.74 -1.75
CA PHE A 455 23.31 8.51 -0.60
C PHE A 455 21.83 8.28 -0.31
N ALA A 456 21.49 8.02 0.95
CA ALA A 456 20.12 7.93 1.44
C ALA A 456 19.73 9.29 2.08
N PRO A 457 19.01 10.17 1.38
CA PRO A 457 18.68 11.50 1.87
C PRO A 457 17.60 11.46 2.94
N TYR A 458 17.77 12.23 4.01
CA TYR A 458 16.69 12.53 4.96
C TYR A 458 15.71 13.56 4.40
N PRO A 459 14.48 13.72 4.97
CA PRO A 459 13.55 14.75 4.56
C PRO A 459 14.23 16.14 4.49
N GLN A 460 13.98 16.92 3.44
CA GLN A 460 14.64 18.20 3.14
C GLN A 460 16.13 18.09 2.74
N GLY A 461 16.65 16.90 2.48
CA GLY A 461 17.94 16.72 1.82
C GLY A 461 17.96 17.44 0.49
N CYS A 462 19.02 18.19 0.18
CA CYS A 462 19.10 19.05 -1.02
C CYS A 462 20.44 18.89 -1.71
N VAL A 463 20.38 18.76 -3.05
CA VAL A 463 21.54 18.59 -3.92
C VAL A 463 21.51 19.59 -5.05
N ASP A 464 22.65 20.24 -5.33
CA ASP A 464 22.85 21.01 -6.56
C ASP A 464 23.23 20.07 -7.70
N LEU A 465 22.30 19.82 -8.62
CA LEU A 465 22.53 18.93 -9.76
C LEU A 465 23.51 19.48 -10.80
N ALA A 466 23.82 20.79 -10.79
CA ALA A 466 24.82 21.35 -11.70
C ALA A 466 26.24 20.92 -11.30
N THR A 467 26.52 20.89 -10.00
CA THR A 467 27.85 20.57 -9.45
C THR A 467 27.95 19.15 -8.89
N GLY A 468 26.81 18.55 -8.46
CA GLY A 468 26.74 17.31 -7.70
C GLY A 468 26.98 17.51 -6.20
N GLU A 469 27.04 18.74 -5.69
CA GLU A 469 27.26 19.03 -4.28
C GLU A 469 26.01 18.78 -3.46
N ILE A 470 26.14 18.03 -2.36
CA ILE A 470 25.08 17.84 -1.36
C ILE A 470 25.07 19.08 -0.47
N GLU A 471 24.14 20.00 -0.71
CA GLU A 471 24.00 21.25 0.06
C GLU A 471 23.47 21.01 1.47
N LYS A 472 22.59 20.00 1.63
CA LYS A 472 22.01 19.60 2.91
C LYS A 472 21.75 18.10 2.93
N GLU A 473 22.11 17.44 4.02
CA GLU A 473 21.81 16.00 4.23
C GLU A 473 20.32 15.75 4.54
N GLY A 474 19.62 16.76 5.05
CA GLY A 474 18.21 16.69 5.44
C GLY A 474 17.98 16.78 6.95
N VAL A 475 16.73 16.61 7.36
CA VAL A 475 16.28 16.76 8.76
C VAL A 475 16.21 15.40 9.43
N ARG A 476 17.21 15.07 10.25
CA ARG A 476 17.27 13.84 11.05
C ARG A 476 16.72 14.05 12.46
N ILE A 477 15.49 14.59 12.57
CA ILE A 477 14.84 14.80 13.86
C ILE A 477 13.77 13.71 14.04
N PRO A 478 14.00 12.69 14.90
CA PRO A 478 13.02 11.64 15.12
C PRO A 478 11.74 12.20 15.74
N ILE A 479 10.59 11.80 15.19
CA ILE A 479 9.30 12.10 15.80
C ILE A 479 9.19 11.29 17.08
N LYS A 480 9.16 11.99 18.22
CA LYS A 480 8.93 11.35 19.51
C LYS A 480 7.58 10.65 19.48
N ALA A 481 7.58 9.31 19.46
CA ALA A 481 6.36 8.54 19.59
C ALA A 481 5.52 9.13 20.74
N LYS A 482 4.33 9.62 20.42
CA LYS A 482 3.40 10.12 21.44
C LYS A 482 3.13 8.95 22.39
N LYS A 483 3.69 8.96 23.60
CA LYS A 483 3.36 8.04 24.70
C LYS A 483 1.90 8.25 25.14
N ALA A 484 0.95 7.94 24.26
CA ALA A 484 -0.46 8.23 24.48
C ALA A 484 -1.21 7.07 25.16
N SER A 485 -0.68 5.85 25.18
CA SER A 485 -1.34 4.69 25.82
C SER A 485 -0.75 4.35 27.20
N GLN A 486 0.56 4.36 27.37
CA GLN A 486 1.19 3.93 28.62
C GLN A 486 0.81 4.79 29.84
N LYS A 487 0.72 6.15 29.71
CA LYS A 487 0.32 6.99 30.87
C LYS A 487 -1.13 6.80 31.32
N ARG A 488 -2.04 6.31 30.47
CA ARG A 488 -3.43 6.04 30.89
C ARG A 488 -3.54 4.67 31.56
N ASP A 489 -2.79 3.68 31.09
CA ASP A 489 -2.78 2.35 31.67
C ASP A 489 -2.02 2.35 33.00
N ASP A 490 -0.87 3.03 33.11
CA ASP A 490 -0.14 3.20 34.36
C ASP A 490 -0.99 3.91 35.43
N ALA A 491 -1.71 4.98 35.07
CA ALA A 491 -2.56 5.71 36.02
C ALA A 491 -3.83 4.91 36.41
N ALA A 492 -4.33 4.02 35.57
CA ALA A 492 -5.43 3.12 35.91
C ALA A 492 -4.94 1.97 36.78
N PHE A 493 -3.78 1.41 36.49
CA PHE A 493 -3.14 0.37 37.31
C PHE A 493 -2.74 0.91 38.69
N GLU A 494 -2.16 2.10 38.80
CA GLU A 494 -1.84 2.76 40.07
C GLU A 494 -3.09 2.99 40.94
N ARG A 495 -4.21 3.42 40.33
CA ARG A 495 -5.49 3.54 41.05
C ARG A 495 -6.02 2.18 41.53
N LEU A 496 -5.88 1.12 40.72
CA LEU A 496 -6.26 -0.25 41.09
C LEU A 496 -5.40 -0.74 42.24
N LEU A 497 -4.09 -0.53 42.16
CA LEU A 497 -3.15 -0.90 43.24
C LEU A 497 -3.44 -0.16 44.56
N ALA A 498 -3.77 1.13 44.47
CA ALA A 498 -4.17 1.95 45.64
C ALA A 498 -5.48 1.43 46.26
N ALA A 499 -6.45 1.01 45.45
CA ALA A 499 -7.70 0.41 45.93
C ALA A 499 -7.46 -0.95 46.61
N ALA A 500 -6.57 -1.78 46.05
CA ALA A 500 -6.20 -3.07 46.67
C ALA A 500 -5.48 -2.87 48.02
N LYS A 501 -4.53 -1.93 48.09
CA LYS A 501 -3.86 -1.55 49.36
C LYS A 501 -4.86 -1.08 50.41
N ARG A 502 -5.80 -0.21 50.01
CA ARG A 502 -6.86 0.26 50.91
C ARG A 502 -7.75 -0.87 51.41
N LEU A 503 -8.08 -1.87 50.56
CA LEU A 503 -8.85 -3.05 50.94
C LEU A 503 -8.09 -3.88 51.99
N LEU A 504 -6.79 -4.07 51.78
CA LEU A 504 -5.91 -4.77 52.74
C LEU A 504 -5.86 -4.07 54.09
N ASP A 505 -5.75 -2.75 54.14
CA ASP A 505 -5.80 -1.93 55.36
C ASP A 505 -7.15 -2.08 56.11
N ILE A 506 -8.25 -2.18 55.34
CA ILE A 506 -9.58 -2.43 55.92
C ILE A 506 -9.66 -3.84 56.54
N VAL A 507 -9.06 -4.84 55.91
CA VAL A 507 -8.98 -6.21 56.48
C VAL A 507 -8.27 -6.17 57.82
N TYR A 508 -7.10 -5.57 57.93
CA TYR A 508 -6.33 -5.40 59.18
C TYR A 508 -7.11 -4.64 60.25
N LYS A 509 -7.78 -3.54 59.93
CA LYS A 509 -8.59 -2.76 60.88
C LYS A 509 -9.79 -3.51 61.44
N ASN A 510 -10.23 -4.54 60.72
CA ASN A 510 -11.40 -5.35 61.11
C ASN A 510 -11.02 -6.72 61.74
N GLU A 511 -9.78 -6.87 62.22
CA GLU A 511 -9.29 -8.09 62.85
C GLU A 511 -10.15 -8.49 64.07
N GLY A 512 -10.75 -7.53 64.79
CA GLY A 512 -11.60 -7.72 65.98
C GLY A 512 -13.08 -8.01 65.71
N LEU A 513 -13.54 -8.12 64.45
CA LEU A 513 -14.94 -8.42 64.09
C LEU A 513 -15.37 -9.84 64.52
N ALA A 514 -16.69 -10.01 64.76
CA ALA A 514 -17.28 -11.32 65.03
C ALA A 514 -17.05 -12.28 63.84
N ASN A 515 -16.85 -13.59 64.13
CA ASN A 515 -16.53 -14.60 63.10
C ASN A 515 -17.53 -14.64 61.92
N LYS A 516 -18.82 -14.39 62.18
CA LYS A 516 -19.86 -14.36 61.16
C LYS A 516 -19.68 -13.20 60.17
N GLU A 517 -19.21 -12.02 60.64
CA GLU A 517 -18.94 -10.86 59.82
C GLU A 517 -17.65 -11.01 59.04
N LYS A 518 -16.62 -11.64 59.65
CA LYS A 518 -15.37 -12.01 58.97
C LYS A 518 -15.64 -12.95 57.79
N ALA A 519 -16.43 -14.00 57.99
CA ALA A 519 -16.79 -14.95 56.95
C ALA A 519 -17.56 -14.29 55.79
N LYS A 520 -18.43 -13.33 56.08
CA LYS A 520 -19.13 -12.57 55.04
C LYS A 520 -18.18 -11.68 54.25
N PHE A 521 -17.23 -11.04 54.91
CA PHE A 521 -16.24 -10.17 54.26
C PHE A 521 -15.26 -10.99 53.41
N GLU A 522 -14.78 -12.13 53.94
CA GLU A 522 -13.97 -13.10 53.20
C GLU A 522 -14.66 -13.53 51.88
N SER A 523 -15.92 -13.96 51.97
CA SER A 523 -16.70 -14.38 50.79
C SER A 523 -16.82 -13.27 49.74
N GLN A 524 -16.92 -11.99 50.14
CA GLN A 524 -16.97 -10.87 49.20
C GLN A 524 -15.64 -10.65 48.50
N ILE A 525 -14.51 -10.78 49.21
CA ILE A 525 -13.16 -10.69 48.63
C ILE A 525 -12.91 -11.85 47.67
N GLN A 526 -13.26 -13.08 48.07
CA GLN A 526 -13.11 -14.29 47.25
C GLN A 526 -13.90 -14.15 45.94
N ASN A 527 -15.17 -13.74 46.01
CA ASN A 527 -16.00 -13.53 44.84
C ASN A 527 -15.43 -12.44 43.89
N LEU A 528 -14.78 -11.42 44.46
CA LEU A 528 -14.11 -10.39 43.65
C LEU A 528 -12.86 -10.95 43.00
N ALA A 529 -12.05 -11.72 43.70
CA ALA A 529 -10.87 -12.39 43.18
C ALA A 529 -11.26 -13.35 42.03
N ASP A 530 -12.19 -14.27 42.28
CA ASP A 530 -12.66 -15.26 41.28
C ASP A 530 -13.24 -14.62 40.01
N LYS A 531 -13.84 -13.44 40.16
CA LYS A 531 -14.36 -12.69 39.00
C LYS A 531 -13.28 -12.19 38.08
N TRP A 532 -12.11 -11.85 38.60
CA TRP A 532 -11.00 -11.22 37.86
C TRP A 532 -9.80 -12.17 37.61
N ASP A 533 -9.82 -13.37 38.21
CA ASP A 533 -8.82 -14.43 38.01
C ASP A 533 -9.02 -15.22 36.69
N ARG A 534 -9.72 -14.61 35.74
CA ARG A 534 -10.02 -15.20 34.43
C ARG A 534 -9.07 -14.71 33.31
N LEU A 535 -7.90 -14.22 33.71
CA LEU A 535 -6.86 -13.77 32.77
C LEU A 535 -5.69 -14.76 32.78
N GLU A 536 -5.94 -16.00 32.37
CA GLU A 536 -4.95 -16.91 31.80
C GLU A 536 -5.30 -17.22 30.36
#